data_77248726ea4e7301b9395d2fb968c386
#
_entry.id   77248726ea4e7301b9395d2fb968c386
#
_cell.length_a   1.000
_cell.length_b   1.000
_cell.length_c   1.000
_cell.angle_alpha   90.00
_cell.angle_beta   90.00
_cell.angle_gamma   90.00
#
_symmetry.space_group_name_H-M   'P 1'
#
loop_
_entity.id
_entity.type
_entity.pdbx_description
1 polymer ?
#
loop_
_entity_poly.entity_id
_entity_poly.type
_entity_poly.pdbx_seq_one_letter_code
_entity_poly.pdbx_strand_id
1 'polypeptide(L)'
;MSIYVAGEKTPGVIIKQSDFGEGHRMLWLFTERFGIVKAVAHGAEKMRSKSGAATQFLSYCDFIFYESGDIWNINSVTAKETFRHVQEDIKKLSLCTYFAELIYYTLELHNPDTNVLRLFLKIGRASCRERV
;
A
#
# COMPACT_ATOMS: atom_id res chain seq x y z
N MET A 1 -5.07 11.12 20.23
CA MET A 1 -6.47 10.68 20.14
C MET A 1 -6.57 9.59 19.08
N SER A 2 -6.96 8.42 19.48
CA SER A 2 -7.03 7.32 18.52
C SER A 2 -8.26 7.44 17.64
N ILE A 3 -8.08 7.19 16.34
CA ILE A 3 -9.19 7.15 15.40
C ILE A 3 -9.70 5.71 15.36
N TYR A 4 -10.96 5.52 15.69
CA TYR A 4 -11.57 4.21 15.64
C TYR A 4 -11.92 3.88 14.18
N VAL A 5 -11.26 2.86 13.62
CA VAL A 5 -11.42 2.49 12.21
C VAL A 5 -11.79 1.02 12.01
N ALA A 6 -12.31 0.37 13.03
CA ALA A 6 -12.67 -1.04 12.94
C ALA A 6 -13.70 -1.28 11.83
N GLY A 7 -13.39 -2.18 10.92
CA GLY A 7 -14.25 -2.51 9.80
C GLY A 7 -14.25 -1.49 8.67
N GLU A 8 -13.48 -0.42 8.78
CA GLU A 8 -13.40 0.58 7.72
C GLU A 8 -12.61 0.06 6.54
N LYS A 9 -13.17 0.25 5.35
CA LYS A 9 -12.59 -0.19 4.10
C LYS A 9 -12.14 1.00 3.26
N THR A 10 -10.94 0.92 2.72
CA THR A 10 -10.43 1.93 1.79
C THR A 10 -9.51 1.30 0.77
N PRO A 11 -9.55 1.77 -0.49
CA PRO A 11 -8.50 1.42 -1.43
C PRO A 11 -7.23 2.18 -1.12
N GLY A 12 -6.10 1.55 -1.42
CA GLY A 12 -4.80 2.18 -1.21
C GLY A 12 -3.68 1.41 -1.88
N VAL A 13 -2.54 2.03 -2.00
CA VAL A 13 -1.35 1.42 -2.59
C VAL A 13 -0.24 1.35 -1.56
N ILE A 14 0.52 0.25 -1.59
CA ILE A 14 1.64 0.05 -0.68
C ILE A 14 2.84 0.80 -1.22
N ILE A 15 3.29 1.84 -0.50
CA ILE A 15 4.40 2.68 -0.94
C ILE A 15 5.71 2.38 -0.22
N LYS A 16 5.66 1.66 0.88
CA LYS A 16 6.85 1.24 1.62
C LYS A 16 6.53 0.03 2.47
N GLN A 17 7.47 -0.87 2.62
CA GLN A 17 7.31 -2.02 3.50
C GLN A 17 8.59 -2.30 4.26
N SER A 18 8.45 -2.89 5.43
CA SER A 18 9.54 -3.27 6.29
C SER A 18 9.14 -4.52 7.07
N ASP A 19 10.06 -5.43 7.27
CA ASP A 19 9.79 -6.60 8.10
C ASP A 19 9.70 -6.18 9.56
N PHE A 20 8.76 -6.79 10.27
CA PHE A 20 8.46 -6.45 11.65
C PHE A 20 8.21 -7.74 12.43
N GLY A 21 9.17 -8.10 13.28
CA GLY A 21 9.07 -9.33 14.05
C GLY A 21 9.04 -10.57 13.17
N GLU A 22 8.59 -11.68 13.72
CA GLU A 22 8.51 -12.94 12.99
C GLU A 22 7.21 -13.04 12.20
N GLY A 23 7.33 -13.08 10.89
CA GLY A 23 6.19 -13.25 10.00
C GLY A 23 5.26 -12.06 9.90
N HIS A 24 5.66 -10.91 10.42
CA HIS A 24 4.86 -9.68 10.36
C HIS A 24 5.51 -8.68 9.43
N ARG A 25 4.68 -7.78 8.88
CA ARG A 25 5.16 -6.77 7.95
C ARG A 25 4.55 -5.43 8.30
N MET A 26 5.41 -4.40 8.39
CA MET A 26 4.98 -3.03 8.57
C MET A 26 4.82 -2.41 7.19
N LEU A 27 3.65 -1.82 6.92
CA LEU A 27 3.33 -1.24 5.63
C LEU A 27 3.00 0.23 5.78
N TRP A 28 3.48 1.04 4.84
CA TRP A 28 3.02 2.40 4.66
C TRP A 28 2.10 2.39 3.45
N LEU A 29 0.84 2.76 3.68
CA LEU A 29 -0.22 2.69 2.69
C LEU A 29 -0.66 4.09 2.31
N PHE A 30 -0.70 4.36 1.01
CA PHE A 30 -1.28 5.60 0.53
C PHE A 30 -2.74 5.32 0.17
N THR A 31 -3.63 5.68 1.09
CA THR A 31 -5.05 5.34 0.99
C THR A 31 -5.87 6.51 0.48
N GLU A 32 -7.01 6.19 -0.15
CA GLU A 32 -7.93 7.20 -0.65
C GLU A 32 -8.62 7.97 0.47
N ARG A 33 -9.05 7.27 1.52
CA ARG A 33 -9.85 7.89 2.59
C ARG A 33 -9.03 8.51 3.70
N PHE A 34 -7.88 7.94 4.02
CA PHE A 34 -7.13 8.29 5.21
C PHE A 34 -5.73 8.83 4.93
N GLY A 35 -5.37 9.00 3.65
CA GLY A 35 -4.03 9.41 3.29
C GLY A 35 -2.99 8.33 3.56
N ILE A 36 -1.79 8.73 3.92
CA ILE A 36 -0.73 7.77 4.25
C ILE A 36 -0.97 7.26 5.67
N VAL A 37 -1.10 5.95 5.80
CA VAL A 37 -1.23 5.29 7.09
C VAL A 37 -0.14 4.24 7.24
N LYS A 38 0.31 4.07 8.48
CA LYS A 38 1.27 3.04 8.85
C LYS A 38 0.49 1.90 9.52
N ALA A 39 0.57 0.72 8.93
CA ALA A 39 -0.24 -0.42 9.37
C ALA A 39 0.59 -1.68 9.45
N VAL A 40 0.16 -2.61 10.31
CA VAL A 40 0.82 -3.90 10.48
C VAL A 40 -0.01 -4.98 9.82
N ALA A 41 0.64 -5.78 8.97
CA ALA A 41 0.06 -7.00 8.43
C ALA A 41 0.61 -8.17 9.24
N HIS A 42 -0.19 -8.65 10.18
CA HIS A 42 0.20 -9.76 11.04
C HIS A 42 0.16 -11.08 10.31
N GLY A 43 1.19 -11.90 10.50
CA GLY A 43 1.24 -13.21 9.90
C GLY A 43 1.29 -13.20 8.39
N ALA A 44 1.91 -12.18 7.78
CA ALA A 44 1.96 -12.04 6.33
C ALA A 44 2.59 -13.24 5.64
N GLU A 45 3.56 -13.88 6.27
CA GLU A 45 4.18 -15.09 5.72
C GLU A 45 3.22 -16.29 5.70
N LYS A 46 2.34 -16.38 6.70
CA LYS A 46 1.37 -17.45 6.80
C LYS A 46 0.19 -17.25 5.86
N MET A 47 -0.03 -16.04 5.40
CA MET A 47 -1.13 -15.68 4.52
C MET A 47 -0.72 -15.56 3.07
N ARG A 48 0.22 -16.38 2.64
CA ARG A 48 0.83 -16.28 1.31
C ARG A 48 -0.16 -16.28 0.15
N SER A 49 -1.22 -17.07 0.25
CA SER A 49 -2.12 -17.25 -0.88
C SER A 49 -3.06 -16.06 -1.10
N LYS A 50 -3.32 -15.27 -0.05
CA LYS A 50 -4.25 -14.13 -0.15
C LYS A 50 -3.61 -12.83 0.27
N SER A 51 -3.14 -12.74 1.50
CA SER A 51 -2.63 -11.48 2.05
C SER A 51 -1.13 -11.30 1.81
N GLY A 52 -0.35 -12.37 1.78
CA GLY A 52 1.09 -12.29 1.56
C GLY A 52 1.46 -11.74 0.19
N ALA A 53 0.80 -12.22 -0.86
CA ALA A 53 1.03 -11.72 -2.20
C ALA A 53 0.47 -10.32 -2.39
N ALA A 54 -0.69 -10.05 -1.80
CA ALA A 54 -1.34 -8.75 -1.90
C ALA A 54 -0.62 -7.66 -1.12
N THR A 55 0.17 -8.01 -0.11
CA THR A 55 0.90 -7.03 0.70
C THR A 55 2.28 -6.69 0.15
N GLN A 56 2.49 -6.90 -1.13
CA GLN A 56 3.74 -6.54 -1.78
C GLN A 56 3.78 -5.07 -2.16
N PHE A 57 4.99 -4.54 -2.23
CA PHE A 57 5.24 -3.16 -2.65
C PHE A 57 4.56 -2.87 -4.00
N LEU A 58 3.92 -1.73 -4.10
CA LEU A 58 3.18 -1.24 -5.26
C LEU A 58 1.88 -1.99 -5.58
N SER A 59 1.40 -2.85 -4.69
CA SER A 59 0.08 -3.44 -4.89
C SER A 59 -1.01 -2.43 -4.53
N TYR A 60 -1.98 -2.29 -5.42
CA TYR A 60 -3.18 -1.49 -5.16
C TYR A 60 -4.29 -2.43 -4.69
N CYS A 61 -4.76 -2.21 -3.48
CA CYS A 61 -5.64 -3.15 -2.80
C CYS A 61 -6.77 -2.44 -2.08
N ASP A 62 -7.82 -3.20 -1.77
CA ASP A 62 -8.79 -2.78 -0.77
C ASP A 62 -8.32 -3.31 0.58
N PHE A 63 -8.21 -2.43 1.56
CA PHE A 63 -7.79 -2.77 2.91
C PHE A 63 -8.96 -2.59 3.87
N ILE A 64 -9.10 -3.54 4.78
CA ILE A 64 -10.01 -3.41 5.92
C ILE A 64 -9.14 -3.39 7.16
N PHE A 65 -9.30 -2.36 7.98
CA PHE A 65 -8.47 -2.12 9.15
C PHE A 65 -9.22 -2.38 10.44
N TYR A 66 -8.46 -2.71 11.48
CA TYR A 66 -8.91 -2.58 12.85
C TYR A 66 -7.82 -1.86 13.65
N GLU A 67 -8.21 -1.16 14.68
CA GLU A 67 -7.28 -0.40 15.50
C GLU A 67 -7.01 -1.10 16.82
N SER A 68 -5.74 -1.13 17.21
CA SER A 68 -5.32 -1.63 18.51
C SER A 68 -4.32 -0.64 19.08
N GLY A 69 -4.78 0.20 20.01
CA GLY A 69 -3.97 1.30 20.52
C GLY A 69 -3.77 2.36 19.44
N ASP A 70 -2.52 2.77 19.21
CA ASP A 70 -2.19 3.78 18.21
C ASP A 70 -1.77 3.17 16.87
N ILE A 71 -1.88 1.85 16.74
CA ILE A 71 -1.42 1.12 15.57
C ILE A 71 -2.61 0.67 14.75
N TRP A 72 -2.56 0.96 13.45
CA TRP A 72 -3.52 0.43 12.50
C TRP A 72 -3.11 -0.98 12.15
N ASN A 73 -4.06 -1.90 12.16
CA ASN A 73 -3.83 -3.29 11.82
C ASN A 73 -4.66 -3.66 10.62
N ILE A 74 -4.09 -4.44 9.72
CA ILE A 74 -4.79 -4.90 8.53
C ILE A 74 -5.57 -6.16 8.91
N ASN A 75 -6.89 -6.07 8.80
CA ASN A 75 -7.78 -7.22 9.02
C ASN A 75 -7.87 -8.08 7.77
N SER A 76 -8.05 -7.44 6.61
CA SER A 76 -8.04 -8.17 5.35
C SER A 76 -7.55 -7.28 4.21
N VAL A 77 -7.04 -7.94 3.17
CA VAL A 77 -6.52 -7.29 1.96
C VAL A 77 -7.08 -8.02 0.76
N THR A 78 -7.63 -7.26 -0.19
CA THR A 78 -8.07 -7.82 -1.47
C THR A 78 -7.35 -7.07 -2.59
N ALA A 79 -6.53 -7.78 -3.35
CA ALA A 79 -5.76 -7.16 -4.42
C ALA A 79 -6.69 -6.69 -5.54
N LYS A 80 -6.48 -5.45 -6.01
CA LYS A 80 -7.17 -4.90 -7.17
C LYS A 80 -6.24 -4.89 -8.37
N GLU A 81 -5.01 -4.40 -8.20
CA GLU A 81 -4.00 -4.38 -9.24
C GLU A 81 -2.63 -4.62 -8.60
N THR A 82 -1.83 -5.49 -9.19
CA THR A 82 -0.49 -5.79 -8.68
C THR A 82 0.63 -5.11 -9.46
N PHE A 83 0.30 -4.51 -10.60
CA PHE A 83 1.27 -3.86 -11.49
C PHE A 83 2.46 -4.78 -11.83
N ARG A 84 2.15 -6.00 -12.22
CA ARG A 84 3.16 -7.04 -12.49
C ARG A 84 4.22 -6.57 -13.50
N HIS A 85 3.80 -5.92 -14.59
CA HIS A 85 4.73 -5.45 -15.61
C HIS A 85 5.70 -4.40 -15.08
N VAL A 86 5.28 -3.58 -14.13
CA VAL A 86 6.17 -2.64 -13.46
C VAL A 86 7.20 -3.39 -12.63
N GLN A 87 6.76 -4.39 -11.89
CA GLN A 87 7.65 -5.15 -11.01
C GLN A 87 8.67 -6.00 -11.76
N GLU A 88 8.36 -6.40 -12.98
CA GLU A 88 9.26 -7.20 -13.82
C GLU A 88 10.25 -6.36 -14.65
N ASP A 89 10.05 -5.05 -14.72
CA ASP A 89 10.89 -4.14 -15.49
C ASP A 89 11.63 -3.21 -14.52
N ILE A 90 12.95 -3.35 -14.46
CA ILE A 90 13.76 -2.62 -13.48
C ILE A 90 13.68 -1.10 -13.66
N LYS A 91 13.57 -0.62 -14.91
CA LYS A 91 13.46 0.82 -15.17
C LYS A 91 12.14 1.37 -14.68
N LYS A 92 11.04 0.67 -14.97
CA LYS A 92 9.69 1.06 -14.51
C LYS A 92 9.56 0.96 -13.01
N LEU A 93 10.12 -0.10 -12.44
CA LEU A 93 10.12 -0.28 -10.99
C LEU A 93 10.90 0.84 -10.29
N SER A 94 12.06 1.20 -10.82
CA SER A 94 12.87 2.29 -10.26
C SER A 94 12.13 3.62 -10.30
N LEU A 95 11.43 3.91 -11.40
CA LEU A 95 10.65 5.14 -11.53
C LEU A 95 9.49 5.16 -10.52
N CYS A 96 8.75 4.08 -10.43
CA CYS A 96 7.62 3.98 -9.48
C CYS A 96 8.11 4.02 -8.04
N THR A 97 9.24 3.41 -7.74
CA THR A 97 9.86 3.48 -6.42
C THR A 97 10.24 4.92 -6.06
N TYR A 98 10.78 5.65 -7.02
CA TYR A 98 11.12 7.06 -6.82
C TYR A 98 9.88 7.88 -6.49
N PHE A 99 8.78 7.69 -7.23
CA PHE A 99 7.54 8.39 -6.93
C PHE A 99 6.96 8.01 -5.58
N ALA A 100 7.04 6.73 -5.21
CA ALA A 100 6.58 6.27 -3.90
C ALA A 100 7.40 6.93 -2.77
N GLU A 101 8.70 7.04 -2.95
CA GLU A 101 9.56 7.72 -1.97
C GLU A 101 9.24 9.21 -1.88
N LEU A 102 8.99 9.87 -3.01
CA LEU A 102 8.58 11.27 -3.00
C LEU A 102 7.29 11.46 -2.20
N ILE A 103 6.32 10.59 -2.40
CA ILE A 103 5.06 10.64 -1.66
C ILE A 103 5.33 10.42 -0.17
N TYR A 104 6.13 9.43 0.17
CA TYR A 104 6.45 9.12 1.55
C TYR A 104 7.11 10.30 2.28
N TYR A 105 8.03 11.01 1.60
CA TYR A 105 8.77 12.10 2.23
C TYR A 105 8.07 13.45 2.16
N THR A 106 7.10 13.63 1.27
CA THR A 106 6.46 14.93 1.06
C THR A 106 5.06 15.04 1.65
N LEU A 107 4.31 13.95 1.71
CA LEU A 107 2.95 13.99 2.24
C LEU A 107 2.93 13.66 3.72
N GLU A 108 2.03 14.34 4.43
CA GLU A 108 1.83 14.10 5.85
C GLU A 108 0.98 12.86 6.07
N LEU A 109 1.22 12.18 7.19
CA LEU A 109 0.39 11.05 7.61
C LEU A 109 -1.05 11.51 7.84
N HIS A 110 -1.99 10.65 7.47
CA HIS A 110 -3.42 10.83 7.70
C HIS A 110 -4.02 12.07 7.02
N ASN A 111 -3.37 12.55 5.97
CA ASN A 111 -3.86 13.67 5.18
C ASN A 111 -4.20 13.19 3.77
N PRO A 112 -5.47 12.91 3.47
CA PRO A 112 -5.85 12.37 2.16
C PRO A 112 -5.55 13.33 1.02
N ASP A 113 -4.99 12.80 -0.06
CA ASP A 113 -4.77 13.54 -1.29
C ASP A 113 -5.16 12.65 -2.48
N THR A 114 -6.42 12.70 -2.84
CA THR A 114 -6.99 11.86 -3.89
C THR A 114 -6.37 12.17 -5.25
N ASN A 115 -6.00 13.41 -5.49
CA ASN A 115 -5.40 13.80 -6.77
C ASN A 115 -4.02 13.18 -6.96
N VAL A 116 -3.20 13.20 -5.92
CA VAL A 116 -1.88 12.57 -5.97
C VAL A 116 -2.01 11.05 -6.10
N LEU A 117 -2.95 10.46 -5.39
CA LEU A 117 -3.21 9.02 -5.50
C LEU A 117 -3.60 8.63 -6.92
N ARG A 118 -4.51 9.39 -7.53
CA ARG A 118 -4.91 9.15 -8.91
C ARG A 118 -3.75 9.27 -9.88
N LEU A 119 -2.91 10.27 -9.67
CA LEU A 119 -1.73 10.46 -10.52
C LEU A 119 -0.77 9.27 -10.38
N PHE A 120 -0.52 8.82 -9.17
CA PHE A 120 0.33 7.66 -8.92
C PHE A 120 -0.20 6.40 -9.62
N LEU A 121 -1.50 6.15 -9.51
CA LEU A 121 -2.13 5.00 -10.15
C LEU A 121 -2.09 5.11 -11.68
N LYS A 122 -2.25 6.31 -12.22
CA LYS A 122 -2.13 6.54 -13.67
C LYS A 122 -0.73 6.22 -14.17
N ILE A 123 0.28 6.63 -13.42
CA ILE A 123 1.68 6.34 -13.77
C ILE A 123 1.93 4.83 -13.78
N GLY A 124 1.45 4.12 -12.78
CA GLY A 124 1.57 2.67 -12.70
C GLY A 124 0.86 1.97 -13.85
N ARG A 125 -0.36 2.38 -14.14
CA ARG A 125 -1.15 1.79 -15.23
C ARG A 125 -0.56 2.09 -16.61
N ALA A 126 -0.11 3.31 -16.83
CA ALA A 126 0.54 3.69 -18.08
C ALA A 126 1.81 2.88 -18.31
N SER A 127 2.61 2.69 -17.26
CA SER A 127 3.82 1.88 -17.34
C SER A 127 3.51 0.42 -17.68
N CYS A 128 2.41 -0.12 -17.16
CA CYS A 128 1.98 -1.48 -17.49
C CYS A 128 1.47 -1.62 -18.92
N ARG A 129 0.89 -0.57 -19.48
CA ARG A 129 0.34 -0.57 -20.85
C ARG A 129 1.42 -0.35 -21.91
N GLU A 130 2.51 0.27 -21.53
CA GLU A 130 3.56 0.60 -22.48
C GLU A 130 4.24 -0.67 -22.93
N ARG A 131 3.96 -1.06 -24.15
CA ARG A 131 4.62 -2.17 -24.81
C ARG A 131 5.65 -1.62 -25.76
N VAL A 132 6.86 -2.02 -25.54
CA VAL A 132 7.94 -1.72 -26.45
C VAL A 132 8.08 -2.85 -27.45
#